data_0d2d84fe24789ca4f79d6b9a02ca6a0b
#
_entry.id   0d2d84fe24789ca4f79d6b9a02ca6a0b
#
_cell.length_a   1.000
_cell.length_b   1.000
_cell.length_c   1.000
_cell.angle_alpha   90.00
_cell.angle_beta   90.00
_cell.angle_gamma   90.00
#
_symmetry.space_group_name_H-M   'P 1'
#
loop_
_entity.id
_entity.type
_entity.pdbx_description
1 polymer ?
#
loop_
_entity_poly.entity_id
_entity_poly.type
_entity_poly.pdbx_seq_one_letter_code
_entity_poly.pdbx_strand_id
1 'polypeptide(L)'
;MLHGCQRCTLPPAAPLAQIRAWLGATSAPQQKMREAVQRQLRHLASQLASARRVELTIEDAAGAVLDEIFQTAERVDARLLVLGARGASCLRRLVLGTTSARLVRHTDRPLLVVRQTPHATYRRVLVAVDFSPRSRWALTLAQRVAPNAHLVVLTVFQVPFEGKLRFAGVDAATIDIYRQQARGRAQLQLQALAQDAGLSPSQWDPCVVEGDASLRIVEQVQSHDCDLVVLGPHGGSAAAGLLLGNVTRHVLAEGHVDVLVSTRRG
;
A
#
# COMPACT_ATOMS: atom_id res chain seq x y z
N MET A 1 -5.36 15.54 -11.51
CA MET A 1 -5.39 16.42 -10.32
C MET A 1 -5.33 15.53 -9.09
N LEU A 2 -4.24 15.63 -8.34
CA LEU A 2 -4.09 14.94 -7.05
C LEU A 2 -4.61 15.92 -5.98
N HIS A 3 -5.79 15.66 -5.43
CA HIS A 3 -6.23 16.35 -4.22
C HIS A 3 -5.53 15.68 -3.03
N GLY A 4 -4.52 16.35 -2.50
CA GLY A 4 -3.84 15.90 -1.29
C GLY A 4 -4.65 16.34 -0.06
N CYS A 5 -5.47 15.44 0.48
CA CYS A 5 -6.07 15.64 1.79
C CYS A 5 -5.08 15.13 2.85
N GLN A 6 -4.30 16.01 3.44
CA GLN A 6 -3.38 15.66 4.52
C GLN A 6 -4.09 15.91 5.85
N ARG A 7 -4.54 14.83 6.50
CA ARG A 7 -5.09 14.90 7.86
C ARG A 7 -4.01 14.58 8.87
N CYS A 8 -3.68 15.55 9.72
CA CYS A 8 -3.12 15.24 11.03
C CYS A 8 -4.27 14.89 11.97
N THR A 9 -4.41 13.62 12.31
CA THR A 9 -5.32 13.18 13.35
C THR A 9 -4.65 13.38 14.69
N LEU A 10 -5.33 14.10 15.59
CA LEU A 10 -4.99 14.11 17.01
C LEU A 10 -5.11 12.68 17.58
N PRO A 11 -4.29 12.30 18.56
CA PRO A 11 -4.41 11.00 19.22
C PRO A 11 -5.84 10.79 19.74
N PRO A 12 -6.31 9.54 19.83
CA PRO A 12 -7.68 9.23 20.22
C PRO A 12 -8.02 9.86 21.56
N ALA A 13 -9.19 10.43 21.65
CA ALA A 13 -9.69 11.19 22.80
C ALA A 13 -9.74 10.40 24.13
N ALA A 14 -9.58 9.07 24.10
CA ALA A 14 -9.66 8.22 25.28
C ALA A 14 -8.63 8.53 26.39
N PRO A 15 -7.32 8.72 26.12
CA PRO A 15 -6.37 9.13 27.15
C PRO A 15 -6.65 10.53 27.69
N LEU A 16 -7.09 11.45 26.82
CA LEU A 16 -7.42 12.81 27.21
C LEU A 16 -8.74 12.89 28.00
N ALA A 17 -9.70 12.01 27.72
CA ALA A 17 -10.94 11.93 28.51
C ALA A 17 -10.68 11.45 29.94
N GLN A 18 -9.76 10.49 30.12
CA GLN A 18 -9.36 10.04 31.46
C GLN A 18 -8.56 11.10 32.21
N ILE A 19 -7.63 11.79 31.54
CA ILE A 19 -6.91 12.94 32.15
C ILE A 19 -7.88 14.07 32.49
N ARG A 20 -8.89 14.31 31.67
CA ARG A 20 -9.94 15.31 31.87
C ARG A 20 -10.82 15.01 33.11
N ALA A 21 -11.19 13.73 33.28
CA ALA A 21 -11.93 13.26 34.47
C ALA A 21 -11.09 13.41 35.74
N TRP A 22 -9.77 13.28 35.67
CA TRP A 22 -8.85 13.38 36.77
C TRP A 22 -8.52 14.83 37.16
N LEU A 23 -8.45 15.75 36.19
CA LEU A 23 -8.05 17.15 36.37
C LEU A 23 -9.23 18.13 36.57
N GLY A 24 -10.48 17.69 36.41
CA GLY A 24 -11.63 18.61 36.47
C GLY A 24 -11.58 19.75 35.44
N ALA A 25 -10.87 19.53 34.30
CA ALA A 25 -10.37 20.60 33.47
C ALA A 25 -11.39 21.16 32.48
N THR A 26 -11.46 22.46 32.43
CA THR A 26 -12.13 23.29 31.43
C THR A 26 -11.60 23.03 30.00
N SER A 27 -12.43 23.27 28.99
CA SER A 27 -12.19 23.08 27.56
C SER A 27 -10.98 23.86 26.97
N ALA A 28 -10.43 24.80 27.68
CA ALA A 28 -9.39 25.72 27.26
C ALA A 28 -8.03 25.07 26.80
N PRO A 29 -7.48 24.03 27.47
CA PRO A 29 -6.23 23.41 27.01
C PRO A 29 -6.40 22.64 25.69
N GLN A 30 -7.55 22.03 25.47
CA GLN A 30 -7.83 21.27 24.22
C GLN A 30 -7.97 22.24 23.04
N GLN A 31 -8.61 23.38 23.25
CA GLN A 31 -8.77 24.38 22.19
C GLN A 31 -7.45 25.01 21.80
N LYS A 32 -6.58 25.35 22.75
CA LYS A 32 -5.23 25.87 22.49
C LYS A 32 -4.37 24.85 21.72
N MET A 33 -4.46 23.56 22.06
CA MET A 33 -3.75 22.50 21.35
C MET A 33 -4.27 22.34 19.92
N ARG A 34 -5.58 22.39 19.71
CA ARG A 34 -6.22 22.39 18.39
C ARG A 34 -5.73 23.54 17.53
N GLU A 35 -5.77 24.76 18.06
CA GLU A 35 -5.31 25.95 17.35
C GLU A 35 -3.81 25.90 17.00
N ALA A 36 -2.98 25.32 17.88
CA ALA A 36 -1.56 25.12 17.60
C ALA A 36 -1.34 24.12 16.45
N VAL A 37 -2.04 22.99 16.45
CA VAL A 37 -1.99 21.99 15.38
C VAL A 37 -2.49 22.59 14.06
N GLN A 38 -3.60 23.31 14.09
CA GLN A 38 -4.14 23.97 12.89
C GLN A 38 -3.17 25.01 12.32
N ARG A 39 -2.47 25.77 13.16
CA ARG A 39 -1.44 26.72 12.71
C ARG A 39 -0.29 26.00 12.01
N GLN A 40 0.21 24.91 12.58
CA GLN A 40 1.26 24.11 11.96
C GLN A 40 0.82 23.52 10.62
N LEU A 41 -0.40 22.98 10.54
CA LEU A 41 -0.94 22.44 9.30
C LEU A 41 -1.10 23.51 8.22
N ARG A 42 -1.61 24.69 8.56
CA ARG A 42 -1.71 25.80 7.60
C ARG A 42 -0.34 26.24 7.11
N HIS A 43 0.65 26.30 7.99
CA HIS A 43 2.02 26.64 7.59
C HIS A 43 2.60 25.61 6.63
N LEU A 44 2.48 24.32 6.90
CA LEU A 44 2.88 23.24 5.99
C LEU A 44 2.12 23.29 4.67
N ALA A 45 0.82 23.51 4.72
CA ALA A 45 0.00 23.61 3.52
C ALA A 45 0.40 24.80 2.65
N SER A 46 0.69 25.96 3.24
CA SER A 46 1.14 27.12 2.47
C SER A 46 2.49 26.89 1.80
N GLN A 47 3.42 26.21 2.47
CA GLN A 47 4.71 25.83 1.88
C GLN A 47 4.56 24.85 0.71
N LEU A 48 3.70 23.83 0.87
CA LEU A 48 3.44 22.83 -0.18
C LEU A 48 2.66 23.42 -1.36
N ALA A 49 1.65 24.23 -1.11
CA ALA A 49 0.84 24.87 -2.15
C ALA A 49 1.70 25.78 -3.03
N SER A 50 2.56 26.59 -2.43
CA SER A 50 3.47 27.49 -3.16
C SER A 50 4.53 26.73 -3.97
N ALA A 51 5.07 25.63 -3.42
CA ALA A 51 6.12 24.84 -4.07
C ALA A 51 5.60 23.96 -5.22
N ARG A 52 4.35 23.47 -5.14
CA ARG A 52 3.82 22.43 -6.03
C ARG A 52 2.59 22.82 -6.84
N ARG A 53 2.05 24.02 -6.68
CA ARG A 53 0.81 24.50 -7.32
C ARG A 53 -0.36 23.53 -7.12
N VAL A 54 -0.50 22.98 -5.91
CA VAL A 54 -1.55 22.05 -5.52
C VAL A 54 -2.51 22.76 -4.58
N GLU A 55 -3.79 22.65 -4.84
CA GLU A 55 -4.82 23.11 -3.92
C GLU A 55 -4.90 22.16 -2.73
N LEU A 56 -4.76 22.71 -1.52
CA LEU A 56 -4.76 21.97 -0.28
C LEU A 56 -5.91 22.45 0.61
N THR A 57 -6.78 21.53 0.99
CA THR A 57 -7.82 21.78 1.99
C THR A 57 -7.42 21.10 3.30
N ILE A 58 -7.46 21.87 4.39
CA ILE A 58 -7.22 21.37 5.74
C ILE A 58 -8.57 21.16 6.39
N GLU A 59 -8.80 19.95 6.87
CA GLU A 59 -9.98 19.60 7.64
C GLU A 59 -9.59 19.16 9.04
N ASP A 60 -10.29 19.71 10.02
CA ASP A 60 -10.20 19.34 11.43
C ASP A 60 -11.43 18.51 11.77
N ALA A 61 -11.21 17.29 12.23
CA ALA A 61 -12.26 16.37 12.57
C ALA A 61 -12.14 15.92 14.04
N ALA A 62 -13.28 15.84 14.70
CA ALA A 62 -13.39 15.38 16.08
C ALA A 62 -14.29 14.16 16.12
N GLY A 63 -13.71 13.00 16.47
CA GLY A 63 -14.46 11.75 16.52
C GLY A 63 -13.55 10.54 16.52
N ALA A 64 -14.10 9.38 16.19
CA ALA A 64 -13.33 8.17 15.95
C ALA A 64 -12.51 8.33 14.65
N VAL A 65 -11.18 8.25 14.74
CA VAL A 65 -10.26 8.58 13.65
C VAL A 65 -10.60 7.86 12.33
N LEU A 66 -10.99 6.60 12.39
CA LEU A 66 -11.32 5.82 11.20
C LEU A 66 -12.61 6.31 10.54
N ASP A 67 -13.64 6.53 11.33
CA ASP A 67 -14.96 6.94 10.84
C ASP A 67 -14.86 8.30 10.15
N GLU A 68 -14.11 9.22 10.75
CA GLU A 68 -13.85 10.54 10.20
C GLU A 68 -13.05 10.48 8.87
N ILE A 69 -12.05 9.60 8.78
CA ILE A 69 -11.31 9.39 7.54
C ILE A 69 -12.23 8.85 6.44
N PHE A 70 -13.06 7.84 6.75
CA PHE A 70 -13.99 7.26 5.78
C PHE A 70 -15.06 8.26 5.34
N GLN A 71 -15.71 8.96 6.27
CA GLN A 71 -16.71 9.97 5.95
C GLN A 71 -16.13 11.09 5.07
N THR A 72 -14.91 11.54 5.37
CA THR A 72 -14.28 12.55 4.54
C THR A 72 -13.88 12.02 3.18
N ALA A 73 -13.30 10.83 3.13
CA ALA A 73 -12.95 10.20 1.86
C ALA A 73 -14.19 10.07 0.95
N GLU A 74 -15.34 9.75 1.53
CA GLU A 74 -16.62 9.66 0.83
C GLU A 74 -17.09 11.03 0.37
N ARG A 75 -17.10 12.02 1.27
CA ARG A 75 -17.58 13.38 0.99
C ARG A 75 -16.80 14.10 -0.11
N VAL A 76 -15.47 13.88 -0.18
CA VAL A 76 -14.60 14.49 -1.20
C VAL A 76 -14.36 13.57 -2.40
N ASP A 77 -15.04 12.43 -2.47
CA ASP A 77 -14.81 11.37 -3.45
C ASP A 77 -13.31 11.06 -3.67
N ALA A 78 -12.59 10.83 -2.57
CA ALA A 78 -11.16 10.61 -2.60
C ALA A 78 -10.81 9.40 -3.48
N ARG A 79 -9.93 9.59 -4.44
CA ARG A 79 -9.49 8.53 -5.38
C ARG A 79 -8.30 7.75 -4.88
N LEU A 80 -7.60 8.27 -3.88
CA LEU A 80 -6.44 7.66 -3.22
C LEU A 80 -6.40 8.15 -1.78
N LEU A 81 -6.19 7.25 -0.85
CA LEU A 81 -5.83 7.57 0.53
C LEU A 81 -4.31 7.49 0.68
N VAL A 82 -3.71 8.47 1.35
CA VAL A 82 -2.28 8.47 1.63
C VAL A 82 -2.08 8.58 3.13
N LEU A 83 -1.33 7.64 3.69
CA LEU A 83 -1.04 7.57 5.12
C LEU A 83 0.46 7.47 5.37
N GLY A 84 0.92 8.16 6.40
CA GLY A 84 2.23 7.84 6.97
C GLY A 84 2.19 6.49 7.68
N ALA A 85 3.20 5.65 7.45
CA ALA A 85 3.34 4.37 8.18
C ALA A 85 3.49 4.57 9.70
N ARG A 86 3.88 5.77 10.13
CA ARG A 86 4.14 6.14 11.53
C ARG A 86 3.19 7.22 11.99
N GLY A 87 2.54 6.97 13.13
CA GLY A 87 1.90 8.02 13.91
C GLY A 87 2.85 8.53 15.00
N ALA A 88 2.46 9.60 15.71
CA ALA A 88 3.26 10.23 16.75
C ALA A 88 3.68 9.30 17.92
N SER A 89 3.09 8.11 18.03
CA SER A 89 3.32 7.16 19.14
C SER A 89 4.16 5.92 18.74
N CYS A 90 4.68 5.81 17.51
CA CYS A 90 5.33 4.58 17.07
C CYS A 90 6.85 4.63 17.23
N LEU A 91 7.36 4.03 18.31
CA LEU A 91 8.79 3.91 18.64
C LEU A 91 9.52 2.83 17.82
N ARG A 92 8.82 1.93 17.12
CA ARG A 92 9.44 0.84 16.35
C ARG A 92 9.35 1.09 14.84
N ARG A 93 10.49 1.05 14.17
CA ARG A 93 10.65 1.36 12.74
C ARG A 93 9.92 0.43 11.77
N LEU A 94 9.45 -0.74 12.20
CA LEU A 94 8.99 -1.83 11.34
C LEU A 94 7.49 -2.17 11.49
N VAL A 95 6.73 -1.53 12.38
CA VAL A 95 5.33 -1.89 12.62
C VAL A 95 4.40 -0.88 11.98
N LEU A 96 3.50 -1.36 11.13
CA LEU A 96 2.37 -0.57 10.62
C LEU A 96 1.51 -0.11 11.80
N GLY A 97 1.26 1.20 11.91
CA GLY A 97 0.42 1.76 12.98
C GLY A 97 -0.99 1.13 12.98
N THR A 98 -1.60 1.05 14.16
CA THR A 98 -2.94 0.43 14.33
C THR A 98 -4.00 1.07 13.43
N THR A 99 -3.97 2.39 13.24
CA THR A 99 -4.89 3.11 12.33
C THR A 99 -4.66 2.71 10.89
N SER A 100 -3.41 2.67 10.43
CA SER A 100 -3.06 2.27 9.06
C SER A 100 -3.46 0.82 8.80
N ALA A 101 -3.21 -0.09 9.74
CA ALA A 101 -3.60 -1.49 9.63
C ALA A 101 -5.13 -1.68 9.55
N ARG A 102 -5.89 -0.87 10.27
CA ARG A 102 -7.36 -0.90 10.21
C ARG A 102 -7.90 -0.28 8.92
N LEU A 103 -7.32 0.82 8.45
CA LEU A 103 -7.69 1.45 7.18
C LEU A 103 -7.48 0.50 6.00
N VAL A 104 -6.33 -0.18 5.92
CA VAL A 104 -6.06 -1.15 4.85
C VAL A 104 -7.11 -2.26 4.78
N ARG A 105 -7.67 -2.67 5.94
CA ARG A 105 -8.68 -3.73 6.01
C ARG A 105 -10.08 -3.30 5.58
N HIS A 106 -10.41 -2.03 5.78
CA HIS A 106 -11.79 -1.56 5.66
C HIS A 106 -11.99 -0.57 4.52
N THR A 107 -10.92 -0.11 3.86
CA THR A 107 -11.06 0.81 2.73
C THR A 107 -11.39 0.08 1.43
N ASP A 108 -12.31 0.63 0.68
CA ASP A 108 -12.60 0.28 -0.70
C ASP A 108 -11.79 1.11 -1.72
N ARG A 109 -10.96 2.03 -1.23
CA ARG A 109 -10.16 2.97 -2.02
C ARG A 109 -8.69 2.57 -2.02
N PRO A 110 -7.94 2.84 -3.10
CA PRO A 110 -6.49 2.64 -3.10
C PRO A 110 -5.84 3.35 -1.92
N LEU A 111 -4.87 2.68 -1.30
CA LEU A 111 -4.21 3.18 -0.11
C LEU A 111 -2.69 3.16 -0.29
N LEU A 112 -2.05 4.33 -0.25
CA LEU A 112 -0.60 4.48 -0.23
C LEU A 112 -0.10 4.65 1.21
N VAL A 113 0.71 3.71 1.66
CA VAL A 113 1.38 3.77 2.97
C VAL A 113 2.79 4.29 2.75
N VAL A 114 3.03 5.53 3.16
CA VAL A 114 4.34 6.21 3.01
C VAL A 114 5.20 5.91 4.22
N ARG A 115 6.39 5.37 3.97
CA ARG A 115 7.38 4.99 4.99
C ARG A 115 8.60 5.87 4.99
N GLN A 116 8.96 6.36 3.81
CA GLN A 116 10.16 7.15 3.61
C GLN A 116 9.83 8.64 3.54
N THR A 117 10.78 9.46 3.93
CA THR A 117 10.68 10.89 3.65
C THR A 117 10.81 11.10 2.15
N PRO A 118 9.85 11.76 1.48
CA PRO A 118 9.90 11.92 0.04
C PRO A 118 11.06 12.85 -0.35
N HIS A 119 12.00 12.34 -1.12
CA HIS A 119 13.12 13.10 -1.66
C HIS A 119 12.98 13.35 -3.16
N ALA A 120 12.27 12.47 -3.87
CA ALA A 120 12.06 12.52 -5.31
C ALA A 120 10.75 11.82 -5.69
N THR A 121 10.41 11.85 -6.98
CA THR A 121 9.36 10.99 -7.54
C THR A 121 9.81 9.54 -7.57
N TYR A 122 8.87 8.60 -7.49
CA TYR A 122 9.17 7.17 -7.63
C TYR A 122 9.84 6.90 -8.98
N ARG A 123 10.93 6.13 -8.95
CA ARG A 123 11.75 5.80 -10.12
C ARG A 123 11.59 4.34 -10.55
N ARG A 124 11.49 3.42 -9.59
CA ARG A 124 11.32 1.98 -9.85
C ARG A 124 10.22 1.43 -8.96
N VAL A 125 9.20 0.87 -9.61
CA VAL A 125 8.00 0.38 -8.92
C VAL A 125 7.88 -1.11 -9.16
N LEU A 126 7.87 -1.91 -8.11
CA LEU A 126 7.52 -3.31 -8.21
C LEU A 126 6.01 -3.47 -8.15
N VAL A 127 5.43 -4.14 -9.15
CA VAL A 127 4.00 -4.48 -9.17
C VAL A 127 3.85 -5.99 -9.05
N ALA A 128 3.38 -6.47 -7.90
CA ALA A 128 3.14 -7.88 -7.66
C ALA A 128 1.77 -8.30 -8.20
N VAL A 129 1.75 -9.26 -9.11
CA VAL A 129 0.55 -9.73 -9.80
C VAL A 129 0.35 -11.24 -9.63
N ASP A 130 -0.91 -11.65 -9.58
CA ASP A 130 -1.35 -13.05 -9.45
C ASP A 130 -2.29 -13.47 -10.59
N PHE A 131 -2.33 -12.69 -11.66
CA PHE A 131 -3.20 -12.84 -12.82
C PHE A 131 -4.72 -12.80 -12.52
N SER A 132 -5.11 -12.42 -11.32
CA SER A 132 -6.52 -12.12 -11.03
C SER A 132 -6.99 -10.88 -11.81
N PRO A 133 -8.30 -10.66 -11.96
CA PRO A 133 -8.82 -9.44 -12.59
C PRO A 133 -8.34 -8.14 -11.95
N ARG A 134 -7.87 -8.21 -10.69
CA ARG A 134 -7.32 -7.07 -9.95
C ARG A 134 -5.90 -6.71 -10.36
N SER A 135 -5.15 -7.66 -10.94
CA SER A 135 -3.76 -7.44 -11.37
C SER A 135 -3.64 -6.33 -12.43
N ARG A 136 -4.57 -6.27 -13.38
CA ARG A 136 -4.63 -5.17 -14.37
C ARG A 136 -4.82 -3.82 -13.71
N TRP A 137 -5.71 -3.76 -12.70
CA TRP A 137 -5.94 -2.52 -11.96
C TRP A 137 -4.70 -2.08 -11.19
N ALA A 138 -3.95 -3.01 -10.59
CA ALA A 138 -2.69 -2.70 -9.89
C ALA A 138 -1.68 -2.05 -10.85
N LEU A 139 -1.51 -2.56 -12.07
CA LEU A 139 -0.66 -1.95 -13.10
C LEU A 139 -1.14 -0.55 -13.50
N THR A 140 -2.43 -0.40 -13.78
CA THR A 140 -3.01 0.90 -14.12
C THR A 140 -2.82 1.93 -13.00
N LEU A 141 -2.96 1.51 -11.75
CA LEU A 141 -2.77 2.37 -10.60
C LEU A 141 -1.31 2.75 -10.40
N ALA A 142 -0.38 1.80 -10.60
CA ALA A 142 1.06 2.06 -10.58
C ALA A 142 1.44 3.17 -11.59
N GLN A 143 0.97 3.05 -12.83
CA GLN A 143 1.20 4.07 -13.87
C GLN A 143 0.61 5.44 -13.50
N ARG A 144 -0.54 5.48 -12.84
CA ARG A 144 -1.17 6.75 -12.40
C ARG A 144 -0.43 7.41 -11.25
N VAL A 145 0.07 6.63 -10.31
CA VAL A 145 0.78 7.14 -9.12
C VAL A 145 2.23 7.49 -9.45
N ALA A 146 2.85 6.72 -10.35
CA ALA A 146 4.25 6.87 -10.74
C ALA A 146 4.40 6.83 -12.29
N PRO A 147 3.91 7.85 -13.02
CA PRO A 147 3.81 7.79 -14.49
C PRO A 147 5.17 7.72 -15.22
N ASN A 148 6.24 8.17 -14.56
CA ASN A 148 7.59 8.18 -15.14
C ASN A 148 8.49 7.07 -14.55
N ALA A 149 7.93 6.19 -13.72
CA ALA A 149 8.70 5.12 -13.12
C ALA A 149 8.85 3.94 -14.07
N HIS A 150 9.97 3.23 -13.97
CA HIS A 150 10.15 1.93 -14.59
C HIS A 150 9.47 0.86 -13.72
N LEU A 151 8.66 0.00 -14.33
CA LEU A 151 7.89 -1.01 -13.60
C LEU A 151 8.62 -2.36 -13.64
N VAL A 152 8.78 -2.98 -12.49
CA VAL A 152 9.16 -4.40 -12.37
C VAL A 152 7.88 -5.19 -12.09
N VAL A 153 7.38 -5.91 -13.09
CA VAL A 153 6.14 -6.69 -12.94
C VAL A 153 6.47 -8.09 -12.47
N LEU A 154 6.22 -8.34 -11.20
CA LEU A 154 6.57 -9.57 -10.51
C LEU A 154 5.39 -10.53 -10.43
N THR A 155 5.61 -11.77 -10.83
CA THR A 155 4.76 -12.89 -10.43
C THR A 155 5.57 -13.97 -9.73
N VAL A 156 4.99 -14.53 -8.68
CA VAL A 156 5.61 -15.63 -7.93
C VAL A 156 4.80 -16.89 -8.19
N PHE A 157 5.46 -17.93 -8.71
CA PHE A 157 4.84 -19.21 -8.98
C PHE A 157 5.34 -20.30 -8.04
N GLN A 158 4.56 -21.36 -7.91
CA GLN A 158 4.94 -22.56 -7.19
C GLN A 158 4.58 -23.77 -8.06
N VAL A 159 5.37 -24.84 -7.95
CA VAL A 159 4.97 -26.13 -8.53
C VAL A 159 3.93 -26.76 -7.60
N PRO A 160 2.69 -26.95 -8.06
CA PRO A 160 1.66 -27.54 -7.23
C PRO A 160 2.09 -28.92 -6.71
N PHE A 161 1.92 -29.13 -5.41
CA PHE A 161 2.19 -30.40 -4.75
C PHE A 161 3.62 -30.94 -4.88
N GLU A 162 4.63 -30.11 -5.13
CA GLU A 162 6.03 -30.54 -5.30
C GLU A 162 6.49 -31.47 -4.17
N GLY A 163 6.20 -31.14 -2.90
CA GLY A 163 6.54 -32.00 -1.76
C GLY A 163 5.87 -33.38 -1.81
N LYS A 164 4.61 -33.45 -2.30
CA LYS A 164 3.91 -34.73 -2.46
C LYS A 164 4.46 -35.52 -3.63
N LEU A 165 4.83 -34.87 -4.73
CA LEU A 165 5.47 -35.50 -5.89
C LEU A 165 6.81 -36.12 -5.49
N ARG A 166 7.63 -35.41 -4.74
CA ARG A 166 8.90 -35.92 -4.18
C ARG A 166 8.65 -37.12 -3.25
N PHE A 167 7.69 -37.03 -2.37
CA PHE A 167 7.33 -38.12 -1.47
C PHE A 167 6.83 -39.35 -2.24
N ALA A 168 6.11 -39.18 -3.33
CA ALA A 168 5.65 -40.25 -4.22
C ALA A 168 6.77 -40.84 -5.12
N GLY A 169 8.01 -40.40 -4.96
CA GLY A 169 9.16 -40.92 -5.71
C GLY A 169 9.33 -40.35 -7.12
N VAL A 170 8.66 -39.25 -7.46
CA VAL A 170 8.88 -38.56 -8.73
C VAL A 170 10.29 -38.00 -8.73
N ASP A 171 11.04 -38.29 -9.79
CA ASP A 171 12.43 -37.88 -9.94
C ASP A 171 12.58 -36.35 -10.10
N ALA A 172 13.79 -35.84 -9.78
CA ALA A 172 14.08 -34.41 -9.80
C ALA A 172 13.97 -33.84 -11.21
N ALA A 173 14.34 -34.60 -12.26
CA ALA A 173 14.28 -34.12 -13.64
C ALA A 173 12.83 -33.89 -14.09
N THR A 174 11.91 -34.77 -13.71
CA THR A 174 10.47 -34.59 -13.97
C THR A 174 9.93 -33.35 -13.23
N ILE A 175 10.33 -33.13 -11.98
CA ILE A 175 9.93 -31.93 -11.23
C ILE A 175 10.48 -30.66 -11.90
N ASP A 176 11.70 -30.69 -12.38
CA ASP A 176 12.30 -29.55 -13.08
C ASP A 176 11.59 -29.23 -14.40
N ILE A 177 11.09 -30.24 -15.12
CA ILE A 177 10.24 -30.03 -16.31
C ILE A 177 8.96 -29.28 -15.91
N TYR A 178 8.26 -29.69 -14.86
CA TYR A 178 7.07 -28.97 -14.37
C TYR A 178 7.38 -27.54 -13.95
N ARG A 179 8.53 -27.32 -13.31
CA ARG A 179 8.99 -25.99 -12.90
C ARG A 179 9.24 -25.08 -14.09
N GLN A 180 9.92 -25.60 -15.13
CA GLN A 180 10.15 -24.85 -16.37
C GLN A 180 8.84 -24.52 -17.10
N GLN A 181 7.91 -25.48 -17.17
CA GLN A 181 6.59 -25.25 -17.75
C GLN A 181 5.79 -24.20 -16.99
N ALA A 182 5.79 -24.24 -15.65
CA ALA A 182 5.12 -23.25 -14.82
C ALA A 182 5.72 -21.85 -15.03
N ARG A 183 7.06 -21.74 -15.08
CA ARG A 183 7.77 -20.50 -15.37
C ARG A 183 7.41 -19.95 -16.74
N GLY A 184 7.42 -20.79 -17.77
CA GLY A 184 7.08 -20.38 -19.14
C GLY A 184 5.65 -19.88 -19.26
N ARG A 185 4.68 -20.55 -18.61
CA ARG A 185 3.29 -20.08 -18.55
C ARG A 185 3.17 -18.72 -17.85
N ALA A 186 3.85 -18.55 -16.72
CA ALA A 186 3.85 -17.30 -15.98
C ALA A 186 4.44 -16.15 -16.81
N GLN A 187 5.51 -16.40 -17.59
CA GLN A 187 6.09 -15.40 -18.49
C GLN A 187 5.11 -14.96 -19.58
N LEU A 188 4.43 -15.91 -20.23
CA LEU A 188 3.43 -15.60 -21.26
C LEU A 188 2.25 -14.80 -20.68
N GLN A 189 1.78 -15.18 -19.50
CA GLN A 189 0.70 -14.47 -18.81
C GLN A 189 1.11 -13.04 -18.40
N LEU A 190 2.36 -12.84 -17.97
CA LEU A 190 2.89 -11.50 -17.68
C LEU A 190 2.91 -10.61 -18.92
N GLN A 191 3.39 -11.15 -20.04
CA GLN A 191 3.41 -10.41 -21.30
C GLN A 191 2.01 -10.02 -21.77
N ALA A 192 1.06 -10.95 -21.73
CA ALA A 192 -0.33 -10.67 -22.06
C ALA A 192 -0.94 -9.58 -21.13
N LEU A 193 -0.71 -9.69 -19.81
CA LEU A 193 -1.20 -8.74 -18.83
C LEU A 193 -0.60 -7.33 -19.03
N ALA A 194 0.69 -7.24 -19.36
CA ALA A 194 1.37 -5.99 -19.65
C ALA A 194 0.83 -5.31 -20.91
N GLN A 195 0.60 -6.09 -21.97
CA GLN A 195 -0.05 -5.62 -23.21
C GLN A 195 -1.46 -5.11 -22.94
N ASP A 196 -2.28 -5.86 -22.21
CA ASP A 196 -3.64 -5.47 -21.83
C ASP A 196 -3.69 -4.21 -20.95
N ALA A 197 -2.63 -3.96 -20.17
CA ALA A 197 -2.46 -2.76 -19.38
C ALA A 197 -1.88 -1.57 -20.18
N GLY A 198 -1.51 -1.77 -21.45
CA GLY A 198 -0.94 -0.75 -22.32
C GLY A 198 0.48 -0.36 -21.97
N LEU A 199 1.28 -1.26 -21.35
CA LEU A 199 2.68 -1.02 -21.05
C LEU A 199 3.53 -1.13 -22.33
N SER A 200 4.34 -0.10 -22.61
CA SER A 200 5.34 -0.22 -23.67
C SER A 200 6.56 -1.03 -23.20
N PRO A 201 7.21 -1.79 -24.10
CA PRO A 201 8.32 -2.69 -23.72
C PRO A 201 9.48 -2.01 -22.99
N SER A 202 9.71 -0.71 -23.22
CA SER A 202 10.77 0.05 -22.58
C SER A 202 10.42 0.52 -21.17
N GLN A 203 9.17 0.39 -20.72
CA GLN A 203 8.68 0.92 -19.45
C GLN A 203 8.65 -0.13 -18.34
N TRP A 204 8.91 -1.40 -18.66
CA TRP A 204 8.80 -2.44 -17.66
C TRP A 204 9.71 -3.63 -17.92
N ASP A 205 10.04 -4.36 -16.86
CA ASP A 205 10.76 -5.64 -16.89
C ASP A 205 9.90 -6.75 -16.29
N PRO A 206 9.87 -7.95 -16.93
CA PRO A 206 9.23 -9.12 -16.35
C PRO A 206 10.11 -9.73 -15.24
N CYS A 207 9.52 -10.03 -14.10
CA CYS A 207 10.17 -10.76 -13.02
C CYS A 207 9.33 -11.99 -12.65
N VAL A 208 9.86 -13.19 -12.94
CA VAL A 208 9.18 -14.47 -12.65
C VAL A 208 10.05 -15.28 -11.71
N VAL A 209 9.60 -15.45 -10.48
CA VAL A 209 10.35 -16.16 -9.43
C VAL A 209 9.52 -17.27 -8.80
N GLU A 210 10.21 -18.31 -8.35
CA GLU A 210 9.60 -19.43 -7.65
C GLU A 210 9.69 -19.23 -6.13
N GLY A 211 8.62 -19.61 -5.41
CA GLY A 211 8.67 -19.66 -3.95
C GLY A 211 7.43 -19.09 -3.27
N ASP A 212 7.60 -18.65 -2.03
CA ASP A 212 6.56 -17.97 -1.25
C ASP A 212 6.44 -16.50 -1.66
N ALA A 213 5.24 -16.08 -2.06
CA ALA A 213 5.01 -14.72 -2.55
C ALA A 213 5.36 -13.64 -1.50
N SER A 214 5.09 -13.92 -0.21
CA SER A 214 5.36 -12.95 0.85
C SER A 214 6.84 -12.63 0.97
N LEU A 215 7.68 -13.66 0.91
CA LEU A 215 9.13 -13.53 1.01
C LEU A 215 9.73 -12.97 -0.28
N ARG A 216 9.33 -13.53 -1.43
CA ARG A 216 9.89 -13.15 -2.72
C ARG A 216 9.63 -11.70 -3.09
N ILE A 217 8.45 -11.16 -2.77
CA ILE A 217 8.16 -9.75 -3.02
C ILE A 217 9.15 -8.85 -2.27
N VAL A 218 9.39 -9.10 -0.99
CA VAL A 218 10.32 -8.30 -0.19
C VAL A 218 11.76 -8.40 -0.74
N GLU A 219 12.21 -9.60 -1.10
CA GLU A 219 13.51 -9.82 -1.71
C GLU A 219 13.67 -9.09 -3.06
N GLN A 220 12.65 -9.19 -3.93
CA GLN A 220 12.72 -8.58 -5.26
C GLN A 220 12.63 -7.05 -5.21
N VAL A 221 11.93 -6.47 -4.24
CA VAL A 221 11.95 -5.03 -3.98
C VAL A 221 13.38 -4.55 -3.74
N GLN A 222 14.15 -5.29 -2.92
CA GLN A 222 15.55 -4.95 -2.62
C GLN A 222 16.47 -5.21 -3.83
N SER A 223 16.34 -6.37 -4.48
CA SER A 223 17.19 -6.77 -5.60
C SER A 223 17.05 -5.84 -6.82
N HIS A 224 15.92 -5.21 -6.98
CA HIS A 224 15.66 -4.27 -8.09
C HIS A 224 15.70 -2.80 -7.66
N ASP A 225 16.14 -2.47 -6.44
CA ASP A 225 16.17 -1.11 -5.89
C ASP A 225 14.84 -0.36 -6.09
N CYS A 226 13.73 -1.03 -5.85
CA CYS A 226 12.43 -0.42 -5.98
C CYS A 226 12.13 0.50 -4.80
N ASP A 227 11.51 1.65 -5.07
CA ASP A 227 11.13 2.65 -4.07
C ASP A 227 9.64 2.62 -3.73
N LEU A 228 8.85 1.88 -4.51
CA LEU A 228 7.43 1.61 -4.27
C LEU A 228 7.11 0.15 -4.61
N VAL A 229 6.28 -0.49 -3.80
CA VAL A 229 5.64 -1.77 -4.15
C VAL A 229 4.13 -1.61 -4.26
N VAL A 230 3.55 -2.16 -5.34
CA VAL A 230 2.11 -2.16 -5.60
C VAL A 230 1.61 -3.59 -5.57
N LEU A 231 0.55 -3.84 -4.80
CA LEU A 231 -0.05 -5.17 -4.68
C LEU A 231 -1.55 -5.09 -4.43
N GLY A 232 -2.25 -6.18 -4.72
CA GLY A 232 -3.67 -6.31 -4.42
C GLY A 232 -3.93 -6.44 -2.92
N PRO A 233 -5.15 -6.13 -2.45
CA PRO A 233 -5.51 -6.36 -1.04
C PRO A 233 -5.56 -7.84 -0.68
N HIS A 234 -5.83 -8.71 -1.66
CA HIS A 234 -5.95 -10.16 -1.53
C HIS A 234 -5.35 -10.85 -2.76
N GLY A 235 -4.84 -12.08 -2.60
CA GLY A 235 -4.48 -12.96 -3.71
C GLY A 235 -5.70 -13.66 -4.33
N GLY A 236 -5.53 -14.28 -5.49
CA GLY A 236 -6.61 -14.89 -6.29
C GLY A 236 -7.42 -16.00 -5.61
N SER A 237 -6.93 -16.57 -4.51
CA SER A 237 -7.61 -17.64 -3.77
C SER A 237 -8.45 -17.17 -2.58
N ALA A 238 -8.48 -15.89 -2.28
CA ALA A 238 -9.22 -15.38 -1.13
C ALA A 238 -10.70 -15.17 -1.50
N ALA A 239 -11.59 -15.87 -0.81
CA ALA A 239 -13.01 -15.58 -0.79
C ALA A 239 -13.21 -14.09 -0.46
N ALA A 240 -14.16 -13.45 -1.16
CA ALA A 240 -14.50 -12.04 -0.99
C ALA A 240 -14.92 -11.77 0.47
N GLY A 241 -13.98 -11.32 1.27
CA GLY A 241 -14.18 -10.99 2.68
C GLY A 241 -13.25 -9.85 3.09
N LEU A 242 -13.64 -9.12 4.11
CA LEU A 242 -13.01 -7.93 4.71
C LEU A 242 -11.57 -8.16 5.28
N LEU A 243 -10.92 -9.29 4.98
CA LEU A 243 -9.62 -9.64 5.53
C LEU A 243 -8.51 -9.36 4.52
N LEU A 244 -7.56 -8.55 4.91
CA LEU A 244 -6.32 -8.33 4.18
C LEU A 244 -5.56 -9.64 3.95
N GLY A 245 -5.12 -9.90 2.72
CA GLY A 245 -4.38 -11.10 2.36
C GLY A 245 -3.05 -11.23 3.14
N ASN A 246 -2.61 -12.47 3.35
CA ASN A 246 -1.38 -12.76 4.08
C ASN A 246 -0.15 -12.10 3.45
N VAL A 247 -0.05 -12.11 2.10
CA VAL A 247 1.03 -11.48 1.35
C VAL A 247 1.08 -9.99 1.62
N THR A 248 -0.06 -9.28 1.45
CA THR A 248 -0.14 -7.84 1.67
C THR A 248 0.18 -7.46 3.10
N ARG A 249 -0.31 -8.25 4.06
CA ARG A 249 -0.01 -8.06 5.48
C ARG A 249 1.49 -8.22 5.76
N HIS A 250 2.14 -9.23 5.18
CA HIS A 250 3.58 -9.48 5.35
C HIS A 250 4.41 -8.35 4.74
N VAL A 251 4.12 -7.94 3.51
CA VAL A 251 4.82 -6.82 2.85
C VAL A 251 4.63 -5.51 3.62
N LEU A 252 3.44 -5.28 4.18
CA LEU A 252 3.19 -4.14 5.06
C LEU A 252 3.89 -4.25 6.42
N ALA A 253 4.26 -5.42 6.90
CA ALA A 253 5.00 -5.59 8.15
C ALA A 253 6.51 -5.47 7.94
N GLU A 254 7.06 -6.16 6.94
CA GLU A 254 8.48 -6.36 6.73
C GLU A 254 9.09 -5.43 5.67
N GLY A 255 8.26 -4.86 4.78
CA GLY A 255 8.75 -3.97 3.71
C GLY A 255 9.34 -2.67 4.25
N HIS A 256 10.38 -2.17 3.60
CA HIS A 256 11.08 -0.92 3.96
C HIS A 256 10.72 0.25 3.03
N VAL A 257 10.12 -0.02 1.89
CA VAL A 257 9.69 0.95 0.89
C VAL A 257 8.22 1.32 1.06
N ASP A 258 7.76 2.32 0.33
CA ASP A 258 6.36 2.69 0.29
C ASP A 258 5.51 1.57 -0.30
N VAL A 259 4.28 1.42 0.18
CA VAL A 259 3.37 0.33 -0.22
C VAL A 259 2.06 0.91 -0.71
N LEU A 260 1.71 0.61 -1.96
CA LEU A 260 0.42 0.96 -2.55
C LEU A 260 -0.47 -0.29 -2.63
N VAL A 261 -1.53 -0.31 -1.84
CA VAL A 261 -2.54 -1.37 -1.90
C VAL A 261 -3.63 -0.96 -2.89
N SER A 262 -3.76 -1.73 -3.96
CA SER A 262 -4.64 -1.44 -5.10
C SER A 262 -6.07 -1.93 -4.86
N THR A 263 -6.69 -1.49 -3.77
CA THR A 263 -8.13 -1.70 -3.57
C THR A 263 -8.92 -1.00 -4.68
N ARG A 264 -10.11 -1.51 -5.00
CA ARG A 264 -10.99 -0.92 -5.97
C ARG A 264 -12.39 -0.92 -5.42
N ARG A 265 -13.05 0.22 -5.47
CA ARG A 265 -14.49 0.34 -5.28
C ARG A 265 -15.19 -0.52 -6.34
N GLY A 266 -16.05 -1.45 -5.90
CA GLY A 266 -16.79 -2.36 -6.76
C GLY A 266 -17.77 -1.64 -7.68
#